data_944721904af7e966f7d809dbee788d3a
#
_entry.id   944721904af7e966f7d809dbee788d3a
#
_cell.length_a   1.000
_cell.length_b   1.000
_cell.length_c   1.000
_cell.angle_alpha   90.00
_cell.angle_beta   90.00
_cell.angle_gamma   90.00
#
_symmetry.space_group_name_H-M   'P 1'
#
loop_
_entity.id
_entity.type
_entity.pdbx_description
1 polymer ?
#
loop_
_entity_poly.entity_id
_entity_poly.type
_entity_poly.pdbx_seq_one_letter_code
_entity_poly.pdbx_strand_id
1 'polypeptide(L)'
;MSEARESKSRMWVPIRVMAFLGALGGAWVVPNCAQAEDELQKARSEAGQIWYDKYCTSCHGKAGAPGSAIYPDSKQPVDLRTYVQRNGGKFPAGDWIAIVAGSPRSPVHSEVWEEIRRKHQTSVPSGNAEARGIVVSIAEYVISVQTK
;
A
#
# COMPACT_ATOMS: atom_id res chain seq x y z
N MET A 1 24.33 62.66 -5.33
CA MET A 1 25.01 63.02 -6.60
C MET A 1 25.42 61.72 -7.25
N SER A 2 24.88 61.54 -8.44
CA SER A 2 25.18 60.58 -9.51
C SER A 2 24.83 59.08 -9.25
N GLU A 3 23.62 58.75 -9.67
CA GLU A 3 23.12 57.41 -9.88
C GLU A 3 23.78 56.79 -11.12
N ALA A 4 24.37 55.61 -10.97
CA ALA A 4 24.76 54.79 -12.11
C ALA A 4 23.71 53.70 -12.30
N ARG A 5 22.83 53.91 -13.29
CA ARG A 5 21.79 53.00 -13.77
C ARG A 5 22.45 51.92 -14.62
N GLU A 6 22.60 50.72 -14.06
CA GLU A 6 23.14 49.56 -14.77
C GLU A 6 22.06 48.91 -15.65
N SER A 7 22.19 49.09 -16.96
CA SER A 7 21.35 48.54 -18.01
C SER A 7 21.62 47.04 -18.18
N LYS A 8 20.69 46.17 -17.71
CA LYS A 8 20.69 44.73 -18.05
C LYS A 8 20.26 44.54 -19.50
N SER A 9 21.22 44.42 -20.39
CA SER A 9 20.98 43.97 -21.76
C SER A 9 20.51 42.52 -21.77
N ARG A 10 19.22 42.33 -22.08
CA ARG A 10 18.64 41.02 -22.37
C ARG A 10 19.19 40.53 -23.73
N MET A 11 20.08 39.57 -23.64
CA MET A 11 20.58 38.86 -24.81
C MET A 11 19.48 37.90 -25.32
N TRP A 12 18.82 38.33 -26.39
CA TRP A 12 17.87 37.49 -27.13
C TRP A 12 18.65 36.48 -27.94
N VAL A 13 18.58 35.20 -27.56
CA VAL A 13 19.10 34.09 -28.35
C VAL A 13 17.97 33.65 -29.29
N PRO A 14 18.13 33.74 -30.62
CA PRO A 14 17.12 33.24 -31.55
C PRO A 14 17.17 31.71 -31.54
N ILE A 15 16.14 31.06 -31.02
CA ILE A 15 15.94 29.62 -31.15
C ILE A 15 15.63 29.33 -32.62
N ARG A 16 16.63 28.90 -33.37
CA ARG A 16 16.46 28.30 -34.68
C ARG A 16 15.80 26.95 -34.50
N VAL A 17 14.49 26.91 -34.79
CA VAL A 17 13.72 25.68 -34.93
C VAL A 17 14.25 24.95 -36.16
N MET A 18 15.13 24.00 -35.98
CA MET A 18 15.47 23.04 -37.02
C MET A 18 14.33 22.00 -37.08
N ALA A 19 13.46 22.18 -38.09
CA ALA A 19 12.49 21.17 -38.51
C ALA A 19 13.26 20.00 -39.14
N PHE A 20 13.56 18.97 -38.36
CA PHE A 20 13.97 17.68 -38.89
C PHE A 20 12.70 16.88 -39.25
N LEU A 21 12.35 16.89 -40.54
CA LEU A 21 11.44 15.94 -41.18
C LEU A 21 12.18 14.58 -41.22
N GLY A 22 12.02 13.77 -40.17
CA GLY A 22 12.44 12.37 -40.11
C GLY A 22 11.22 11.49 -40.01
N ALA A 23 10.61 11.14 -41.18
CA ALA A 23 9.59 10.12 -41.27
C ALA A 23 10.18 8.73 -41.11
N LEU A 24 10.39 8.30 -39.86
CA LEU A 24 10.51 6.90 -39.46
C LEU A 24 9.49 6.69 -38.36
N GLY A 25 8.34 6.09 -38.74
CA GLY A 25 7.24 5.75 -37.86
C GLY A 25 7.62 4.67 -36.81
N GLY A 26 8.41 5.06 -35.83
CA GLY A 26 8.54 4.33 -34.59
C GLY A 26 7.33 4.64 -33.72
N ALA A 27 6.35 3.75 -33.66
CA ALA A 27 5.30 3.83 -32.67
C ALA A 27 5.98 3.72 -31.29
N TRP A 28 6.17 4.87 -30.66
CA TRP A 28 6.57 4.91 -29.26
C TRP A 28 5.41 4.36 -28.45
N VAL A 29 5.52 3.08 -28.04
CA VAL A 29 4.59 2.47 -27.10
C VAL A 29 4.85 3.15 -25.75
N VAL A 30 4.16 4.24 -25.48
CA VAL A 30 4.07 4.81 -24.12
C VAL A 30 3.29 3.78 -23.30
N PRO A 31 3.88 3.19 -22.26
CA PRO A 31 3.13 2.31 -21.39
C PRO A 31 1.93 3.09 -20.85
N ASN A 32 0.74 2.52 -21.04
CA ASN A 32 -0.48 3.13 -20.55
C ASN A 32 -0.37 3.19 -19.02
N CYS A 33 -0.47 4.38 -18.42
CA CYS A 33 -0.38 4.58 -16.97
C CYS A 33 -1.33 3.64 -16.19
N ALA A 34 -2.50 3.34 -16.75
CA ALA A 34 -3.45 2.41 -16.16
C ALA A 34 -2.89 0.98 -16.01
N GLN A 35 -2.14 0.50 -17.00
CA GLN A 35 -1.52 -0.83 -16.93
C GLN A 35 -0.41 -0.87 -15.86
N ALA A 36 0.35 0.22 -15.73
CA ALA A 36 1.39 0.31 -14.70
C ALA A 36 0.79 0.35 -13.28
N GLU A 37 -0.36 0.98 -13.10
CA GLU A 37 -1.08 1.00 -11.82
C GLU A 37 -1.63 -0.38 -11.47
N ASP A 38 -2.21 -1.11 -12.43
CA ASP A 38 -2.72 -2.47 -12.24
C ASP A 38 -1.60 -3.44 -11.86
N GLU A 39 -0.45 -3.40 -12.53
CA GLU A 39 0.70 -4.23 -12.21
C GLU A 39 1.28 -3.90 -10.82
N LEU A 40 1.34 -2.63 -10.47
CA LEU A 40 1.79 -2.20 -9.13
C LEU A 40 0.83 -2.69 -8.04
N GLN A 41 -0.47 -2.58 -8.26
CA GLN A 41 -1.49 -3.05 -7.32
C GLN A 41 -1.41 -4.57 -7.14
N LYS A 42 -1.24 -5.31 -8.23
CA LYS A 42 -1.03 -6.75 -8.21
C LYS A 42 0.22 -7.12 -7.39
N ALA A 43 1.36 -6.47 -7.66
CA ALA A 43 2.60 -6.72 -6.92
C ALA A 43 2.46 -6.43 -5.42
N ARG A 44 1.74 -5.37 -5.03
CA ARG A 44 1.43 -5.05 -3.63
C ARG A 44 0.57 -6.12 -2.98
N SER A 45 -0.45 -6.59 -3.68
CA SER A 45 -1.34 -7.66 -3.21
C SER A 45 -0.58 -8.97 -3.01
N GLU A 46 0.27 -9.36 -3.95
CA GLU A 46 1.10 -10.57 -3.86
C GLU A 46 2.08 -10.50 -2.68
N ALA A 47 2.73 -9.37 -2.48
CA ALA A 47 3.58 -9.12 -1.31
C ALA A 47 2.78 -9.21 0.00
N GLY A 48 1.57 -8.66 0.02
CA GLY A 48 0.66 -8.72 1.16
C GLY A 48 0.18 -10.14 1.46
N GLN A 49 -0.03 -10.96 0.43
CA GLN A 49 -0.43 -12.35 0.58
C GLN A 49 0.59 -13.17 1.36
N ILE A 50 1.88 -12.98 1.10
CA ILE A 50 2.97 -13.67 1.81
C ILE A 50 2.85 -13.45 3.33
N TRP A 51 2.60 -12.21 3.74
CA TRP A 51 2.44 -11.85 5.14
C TRP A 51 1.11 -12.33 5.72
N TYR A 52 0.04 -12.24 4.93
CA TYR A 52 -1.26 -12.76 5.31
C TYR A 52 -1.20 -14.26 5.58
N ASP A 53 -0.60 -15.03 4.68
CA ASP A 53 -0.47 -16.49 4.82
C ASP A 53 0.33 -16.86 6.07
N LYS A 54 1.29 -16.05 6.44
CA LYS A 54 2.13 -16.27 7.61
C LYS A 54 1.46 -15.95 8.95
N TYR A 55 0.67 -14.88 9.02
CA TYR A 55 0.18 -14.33 10.28
C TYR A 55 -1.34 -14.38 10.47
N CYS A 56 -2.11 -14.54 9.39
CA CYS A 56 -3.56 -14.37 9.44
C CYS A 56 -4.34 -15.64 9.08
N THR A 57 -3.77 -16.48 8.20
CA THR A 57 -4.46 -17.65 7.63
C THR A 57 -4.93 -18.66 8.67
N SER A 58 -4.18 -18.84 9.75
CA SER A 58 -4.56 -19.79 10.84
C SER A 58 -5.94 -19.49 11.44
N CYS A 59 -6.29 -18.22 11.50
CA CYS A 59 -7.56 -17.76 12.06
C CYS A 59 -8.58 -17.38 10.98
N HIS A 60 -8.15 -16.57 10.01
CA HIS A 60 -9.05 -16.03 8.99
C HIS A 60 -9.16 -16.89 7.73
N GLY A 61 -8.50 -18.06 7.69
CA GLY A 61 -8.52 -18.94 6.55
C GLY A 61 -7.85 -18.39 5.30
N LYS A 62 -7.82 -19.19 4.24
CA LYS A 62 -7.27 -18.77 2.96
C LYS A 62 -8.13 -17.68 2.33
N ALA A 63 -7.47 -16.69 1.72
CA ALA A 63 -8.13 -15.58 1.04
C ALA A 63 -9.17 -14.82 1.89
N GLY A 64 -8.99 -14.77 3.21
CA GLY A 64 -9.88 -14.04 4.11
C GLY A 64 -11.24 -14.72 4.36
N ALA A 65 -11.46 -15.92 3.82
CA ALA A 65 -12.64 -16.72 4.13
C ALA A 65 -12.62 -17.14 5.61
N PRO A 66 -13.79 -17.25 6.29
CA PRO A 66 -13.82 -17.64 7.68
C PRO A 66 -13.04 -18.93 7.92
N GLY A 67 -12.05 -18.86 8.82
CA GLY A 67 -11.29 -20.02 9.23
C GLY A 67 -12.12 -20.94 10.12
N SER A 68 -11.65 -22.18 10.27
CA SER A 68 -12.23 -23.16 11.19
C SER A 68 -11.70 -23.01 12.62
N ALA A 69 -10.91 -21.99 12.91
CA ALA A 69 -10.38 -21.79 14.25
C ALA A 69 -11.50 -21.53 15.25
N ILE A 70 -11.57 -22.39 16.27
CA ILE A 70 -12.50 -22.25 17.38
C ILE A 70 -11.77 -21.47 18.45
N TYR A 71 -12.22 -20.24 18.72
CA TYR A 71 -11.71 -19.47 19.86
C TYR A 71 -12.42 -19.87 21.16
N PRO A 72 -11.73 -19.74 22.30
CA PRO A 72 -12.34 -20.07 23.60
C PRO A 72 -13.66 -19.36 23.86
N ASP A 73 -13.82 -18.15 23.32
CA ASP A 73 -15.02 -17.31 23.50
C ASP A 73 -16.11 -17.55 22.46
N SER A 74 -16.04 -18.63 21.68
CA SER A 74 -17.02 -18.98 20.62
C SER A 74 -17.18 -17.90 19.54
N LYS A 75 -16.31 -16.91 19.48
CA LYS A 75 -16.34 -15.87 18.46
C LYS A 75 -15.60 -16.34 17.23
N GLN A 76 -16.33 -16.60 16.18
CA GLN A 76 -15.74 -16.91 14.88
C GLN A 76 -14.99 -15.67 14.34
N PRO A 77 -13.81 -15.87 13.71
CA PRO A 77 -13.16 -14.81 12.98
C PRO A 77 -14.09 -14.21 11.94
N VAL A 78 -14.06 -12.90 11.82
CA VAL A 78 -14.87 -12.21 10.80
C VAL A 78 -14.40 -12.59 9.40
N ASP A 79 -15.34 -12.71 8.47
CA ASP A 79 -15.04 -12.87 7.05
C ASP A 79 -14.40 -11.57 6.53
N LEU A 80 -13.11 -11.62 6.22
CA LEU A 80 -12.38 -10.45 5.75
C LEU A 80 -12.77 -10.06 4.33
N ARG A 81 -13.34 -10.96 3.53
CA ARG A 81 -13.79 -10.69 2.16
C ARG A 81 -14.96 -9.70 2.10
N THR A 82 -15.69 -9.54 3.19
CA THR A 82 -16.81 -8.59 3.31
C THR A 82 -16.46 -7.35 4.10
N TYR A 83 -15.17 -7.13 4.38
CA TYR A 83 -14.73 -6.05 5.26
C TYR A 83 -15.08 -4.67 4.70
N VAL A 84 -14.84 -4.44 3.40
CA VAL A 84 -15.24 -3.20 2.71
C VAL A 84 -16.75 -2.99 2.75
N GLN A 85 -17.51 -4.03 2.43
CA GLN A 85 -18.98 -3.95 2.42
C GLN A 85 -19.54 -3.56 3.80
N ARG A 86 -19.02 -4.16 4.87
CA ARG A 86 -19.43 -3.88 6.26
C ARG A 86 -19.02 -2.48 6.74
N ASN A 87 -18.08 -1.84 6.05
CA ASN A 87 -17.62 -0.49 6.35
C ASN A 87 -18.09 0.54 5.31
N GLY A 88 -19.30 0.35 4.78
CA GLY A 88 -19.93 1.34 3.90
C GLY A 88 -19.28 1.47 2.53
N GLY A 89 -18.67 0.40 2.03
CA GLY A 89 -18.06 0.36 0.70
C GLY A 89 -16.65 0.93 0.62
N LYS A 90 -16.03 1.25 1.76
CA LYS A 90 -14.66 1.77 1.84
C LYS A 90 -13.80 0.92 2.76
N PHE A 91 -12.54 0.75 2.39
CA PHE A 91 -11.58 0.11 3.28
C PHE A 91 -11.10 1.10 4.35
N PRO A 92 -11.40 0.88 5.64
CA PRO A 92 -11.05 1.79 6.71
C PRO A 92 -9.61 1.54 7.16
N ALA A 93 -8.63 2.02 6.40
CA ALA A 93 -7.21 1.74 6.60
C ALA A 93 -6.69 2.10 8.01
N GLY A 94 -7.18 3.21 8.59
CA GLY A 94 -6.82 3.62 9.95
C GLY A 94 -7.29 2.62 11.01
N ASP A 95 -8.54 2.19 10.91
CA ASP A 95 -9.11 1.19 11.83
C ASP A 95 -8.45 -0.17 11.64
N TRP A 96 -8.16 -0.56 10.39
CA TRP A 96 -7.41 -1.77 10.09
C TRP A 96 -6.07 -1.80 10.82
N ILE A 97 -5.26 -0.75 10.64
CA ILE A 97 -3.95 -0.66 11.31
C ILE A 97 -4.11 -0.69 12.84
N ALA A 98 -5.08 0.05 13.38
CA ALA A 98 -5.33 0.08 14.81
C ALA A 98 -5.74 -1.30 15.36
N ILE A 99 -6.62 -2.02 14.67
CA ILE A 99 -7.10 -3.35 15.06
C ILE A 99 -5.95 -4.36 15.04
N VAL A 100 -5.19 -4.41 13.94
CA VAL A 100 -4.12 -5.41 13.77
C VAL A 100 -2.89 -5.06 14.60
N ALA A 101 -2.57 -3.77 14.78
CA ALA A 101 -1.46 -3.33 15.61
C ALA A 101 -1.77 -3.34 17.14
N GLY A 102 -2.73 -4.14 17.56
CA GLY A 102 -2.96 -4.41 18.99
C GLY A 102 -3.77 -3.33 19.73
N SER A 103 -4.80 -2.79 19.07
CA SER A 103 -5.76 -1.93 19.78
C SER A 103 -6.41 -2.68 20.96
N PRO A 104 -6.69 -2.00 22.08
CA PRO A 104 -7.50 -2.56 23.16
C PRO A 104 -8.87 -3.07 22.71
N ARG A 105 -9.36 -2.61 21.55
CA ARG A 105 -10.61 -3.08 20.94
C ARG A 105 -10.50 -4.48 20.34
N SER A 106 -9.28 -4.97 20.12
CA SER A 106 -9.03 -6.29 19.52
C SER A 106 -7.80 -6.95 20.20
N PRO A 107 -7.95 -7.42 21.44
CA PRO A 107 -6.86 -8.05 22.18
C PRO A 107 -6.33 -9.30 21.49
N VAL A 108 -7.16 -9.98 20.70
CA VAL A 108 -6.77 -11.17 19.93
C VAL A 108 -5.61 -10.90 18.95
N HIS A 109 -5.52 -9.71 18.41
CA HIS A 109 -4.43 -9.36 17.50
C HIS A 109 -3.13 -8.92 18.23
N SER A 110 -3.19 -8.73 19.53
CA SER A 110 -2.01 -8.27 20.29
C SER A 110 -0.85 -9.25 20.20
N GLU A 111 -1.12 -10.55 20.23
CA GLU A 111 -0.09 -11.57 20.12
C GLU A 111 0.55 -11.58 18.73
N VAL A 112 -0.28 -11.49 17.69
CA VAL A 112 0.18 -11.41 16.30
C VAL A 112 1.01 -10.14 16.07
N TRP A 113 0.56 -9.01 16.60
CA TRP A 113 1.28 -7.74 16.52
C TRP A 113 2.65 -7.83 17.20
N GLU A 114 2.70 -8.36 18.42
CA GLU A 114 3.95 -8.51 19.17
C GLU A 114 4.92 -9.47 18.46
N GLU A 115 4.41 -10.53 17.83
CA GLU A 115 5.23 -11.44 17.04
C GLU A 115 5.82 -10.73 15.82
N ILE A 116 5.00 -9.99 15.05
CA ILE A 116 5.48 -9.21 13.90
C ILE A 116 6.52 -8.20 14.36
N ARG A 117 6.23 -7.44 15.39
CA ARG A 117 7.13 -6.43 15.94
C ARG A 117 8.47 -7.02 16.38
N ARG A 118 8.45 -8.10 17.13
CA ARG A 118 9.65 -8.76 17.62
C ARG A 118 10.52 -9.34 16.51
N LYS A 119 9.92 -9.89 15.45
CA LYS A 119 10.65 -10.49 14.33
C LYS A 119 11.17 -9.47 13.31
N HIS A 120 10.54 -8.31 13.24
CA HIS A 120 10.82 -7.27 12.25
C HIS A 120 11.21 -5.93 12.90
N GLN A 121 11.64 -5.96 14.15
CA GLN A 121 12.18 -4.81 14.81
C GLN A 121 13.60 -4.54 14.30
N THR A 122 13.78 -3.44 13.60
CA THR A 122 15.10 -2.94 13.24
C THR A 122 15.73 -2.21 14.42
N SER A 123 17.07 -2.21 14.50
CA SER A 123 17.83 -1.50 15.54
C SER A 123 17.82 0.03 15.39
N VAL A 124 17.07 0.57 14.46
CA VAL A 124 16.91 2.02 14.25
C VAL A 124 15.76 2.59 15.11
N PRO A 125 15.86 3.88 15.51
CA PRO A 125 14.85 4.52 16.38
C PRO A 125 13.40 4.53 15.85
N SER A 126 13.19 4.25 14.55
CA SER A 126 11.86 4.10 13.95
C SER A 126 11.12 2.81 14.32
N GLY A 127 11.70 2.00 15.18
CA GLY A 127 11.32 0.75 15.89
C GLY A 127 10.15 -0.11 15.40
N ASN A 128 9.11 0.48 14.84
CA ASN A 128 7.91 -0.24 14.39
C ASN A 128 7.54 0.05 12.92
N ALA A 129 8.37 0.76 12.18
CA ALA A 129 8.02 1.16 10.80
C ALA A 129 7.90 -0.07 9.89
N GLU A 130 8.82 -1.03 10.01
CA GLU A 130 8.77 -2.28 9.24
C GLU A 130 7.56 -3.13 9.62
N ALA A 131 7.29 -3.31 10.91
CA ALA A 131 6.12 -4.03 11.38
C ALA A 131 4.81 -3.39 10.90
N ARG A 132 4.71 -2.06 10.91
CA ARG A 132 3.57 -1.33 10.35
C ARG A 132 3.47 -1.49 8.84
N GLY A 133 4.60 -1.49 8.12
CA GLY A 133 4.67 -1.77 6.69
C GLY A 133 4.09 -3.14 6.34
N ILE A 134 4.38 -4.16 7.14
CA ILE A 134 3.80 -5.51 6.99
C ILE A 134 2.27 -5.46 7.15
N VAL A 135 1.76 -4.77 8.17
CA VAL A 135 0.30 -4.63 8.38
C VAL A 135 -0.37 -3.90 7.21
N VAL A 136 0.28 -2.89 6.64
CA VAL A 136 -0.21 -2.20 5.43
C VAL A 136 -0.19 -3.14 4.22
N SER A 137 0.87 -3.91 4.03
CA SER A 137 0.94 -4.90 2.93
C SER A 137 -0.16 -5.95 3.04
N ILE A 138 -0.45 -6.43 4.26
CA ILE A 138 -1.59 -7.34 4.50
C ILE A 138 -2.92 -6.67 4.11
N ALA A 139 -3.08 -5.38 4.39
CA ALA A 139 -4.28 -4.63 3.99
C ALA A 139 -4.48 -4.62 2.46
N GLU A 140 -3.42 -4.43 1.69
CA GLU A 140 -3.47 -4.46 0.21
C GLU A 140 -3.96 -5.82 -0.31
N TYR A 141 -3.51 -6.91 0.30
CA TYR A 141 -4.03 -8.24 -0.02
C TYR A 141 -5.51 -8.39 0.36
N VAL A 142 -5.89 -7.97 1.57
CA VAL A 142 -7.30 -8.06 2.00
C VAL A 142 -8.21 -7.22 1.11
N ILE A 143 -7.75 -6.06 0.63
CA ILE A 143 -8.48 -5.25 -0.36
C ILE A 143 -8.69 -6.03 -1.66
N SER A 144 -7.69 -6.78 -2.12
CA SER A 144 -7.77 -7.52 -3.39
C SER A 144 -8.75 -8.71 -3.36
N VAL A 145 -9.02 -9.27 -2.19
CA VAL A 145 -9.92 -10.42 -2.01
C VAL A 145 -11.34 -10.06 -1.60
N GLN A 146 -11.70 -8.76 -1.61
CA GLN A 146 -13.06 -8.34 -1.28
C GLN A 146 -14.10 -8.91 -2.26
N THR A 147 -15.19 -9.42 -1.72
CA THR A 147 -16.35 -9.78 -2.53
C THR A 147 -17.09 -8.52 -3.00
N LYS A 148 -17.51 -8.54 -4.25
CA LYS A 148 -18.29 -7.43 -4.84
C LYS A 148 -19.76 -7.54 -4.42
#